data_8eacbeb7eea4dfd1e5dff77d4ffec984
#
_entry.id   8eacbeb7eea4dfd1e5dff77d4ffec984
#
_cell.length_a   1.000
_cell.length_b   1.000
_cell.length_c   1.000
_cell.angle_alpha   90.00
_cell.angle_beta   90.00
_cell.angle_gamma   90.00
#
_symmetry.space_group_name_H-M   'P 1'
#
loop_
_entity.id
_entity.type
_entity.pdbx_description
1 polymer ?
#
loop_
_entity_poly.entity_id
_entity_poly.type
_entity_poly.pdbx_seq_one_letter_code
_entity_poly.pdbx_strand_id
1 'polypeptide(L)'
;MLRIGVDLIEVERIGQAIERHGERLFARFFTPTERAQCGDNAARLAARFAAKEAAAKALGTGIGVVRWLDIEVDSGEDGEPHLHLHGAAAARAADLGLETWQVSLSHTREHAMAFV
;
A
#
# COMPACT_ATOMS: atom_id res chain seq x y z
N MET A 1 2.12 -3.54 22.25
CA MET A 1 3.06 -2.70 21.48
C MET A 1 2.29 -1.97 20.38
N LEU A 2 2.54 -0.70 20.20
CA LEU A 2 1.99 0.09 19.08
C LEU A 2 3.11 0.42 18.11
N ARG A 3 2.87 0.20 16.83
CA ARG A 3 3.81 0.58 15.77
C ARG A 3 3.08 1.42 14.74
N ILE A 4 3.78 2.37 14.17
CA ILE A 4 3.19 3.28 13.19
C ILE A 4 4.11 3.37 11.97
N GLY A 5 3.52 3.76 10.85
CA GLY A 5 4.23 4.07 9.63
C GLY A 5 3.52 5.16 8.87
N VAL A 6 4.29 5.98 8.19
CA VAL A 6 3.77 7.04 7.33
C VAL A 6 4.61 7.11 6.08
N ASP A 7 3.96 7.38 4.96
CA ASP A 7 4.66 7.62 3.70
C ASP A 7 3.96 8.69 2.89
N LEU A 8 4.73 9.46 2.17
CA LEU A 8 4.27 10.52 1.28
C LEU A 8 4.91 10.32 -0.08
N ILE A 9 4.10 10.33 -1.14
CA ILE A 9 4.59 10.13 -2.50
C ILE A 9 3.99 11.15 -3.46
N GLU A 10 4.76 11.53 -4.45
CA GLU A 10 4.25 12.37 -5.55
C GLU A 10 3.44 11.50 -6.51
N VAL A 11 2.20 11.91 -6.76
CA VAL A 11 1.29 11.18 -7.66
C VAL A 11 1.88 11.05 -9.07
N GLU A 12 2.57 12.09 -9.55
CA GLU A 12 3.20 12.10 -10.85
C GLU A 12 4.20 10.95 -11.05
N ARG A 13 4.91 10.58 -10.01
CA ARG A 13 5.86 9.45 -10.08
C ARG A 13 5.17 8.14 -10.42
N ILE A 14 4.00 7.91 -9.84
CA ILE A 14 3.20 6.72 -10.14
C ILE A 14 2.64 6.80 -11.56
N GLY A 15 2.12 7.95 -11.97
CA GLY A 15 1.62 8.15 -13.33
C GLY A 15 2.68 7.88 -14.39
N GLN A 16 3.89 8.39 -14.19
CA GLN A 16 5.01 8.16 -15.10
C GLN A 16 5.43 6.68 -15.12
N ALA A 17 5.44 6.04 -13.96
CA ALA A 17 5.78 4.62 -13.88
C ALA A 17 4.76 3.75 -14.62
N ILE A 18 3.47 4.08 -14.53
CA ILE A 18 2.40 3.39 -15.26
C ILE A 18 2.61 3.55 -16.78
N GLU A 19 2.89 4.76 -17.25
CA GLU A 19 3.14 5.01 -18.67
C GLU A 19 4.35 4.22 -19.19
N ARG A 20 5.37 4.11 -18.35
CA ARG A 20 6.64 3.48 -18.74
C ARG A 20 6.59 1.96 -18.73
N HIS A 21 5.90 1.38 -17.75
CA HIS A 21 5.99 -0.06 -17.45
C HIS A 21 4.66 -0.81 -17.59
N GLY A 22 3.51 -0.13 -17.53
CA GLY A 22 2.20 -0.74 -17.73
C GLY A 22 1.95 -1.97 -16.89
N GLU A 23 1.59 -3.07 -17.53
CA GLU A 23 1.24 -4.33 -16.84
C GLU A 23 2.35 -4.88 -15.95
N ARG A 24 3.59 -4.65 -16.28
CA ARG A 24 4.73 -5.11 -15.47
C ARG A 24 4.73 -4.42 -14.11
N LEU A 25 4.41 -3.14 -14.06
CA LEU A 25 4.28 -2.39 -12.83
C LEU A 25 3.11 -2.91 -11.99
N PHE A 26 1.96 -3.08 -12.62
CA PHE A 26 0.77 -3.57 -11.92
C PHE A 26 1.01 -4.95 -11.30
N ALA A 27 1.59 -5.87 -12.07
CA ALA A 27 1.84 -7.22 -11.60
C ALA A 27 2.79 -7.25 -10.39
N ARG A 28 3.76 -6.34 -10.34
CA ARG A 28 4.76 -6.29 -9.29
C ARG A 28 4.27 -5.61 -8.01
N PHE A 29 3.48 -4.54 -8.14
CA PHE A 29 3.17 -3.65 -7.02
C PHE A 29 1.75 -3.76 -6.50
N PHE A 30 0.80 -4.22 -7.31
CA PHE A 30 -0.62 -4.18 -6.95
C PHE A 30 -1.29 -5.53 -7.12
N THR A 31 -2.16 -5.89 -6.17
CA THR A 31 -2.96 -7.10 -6.25
C THR A 31 -4.09 -6.93 -7.26
N PRO A 32 -4.71 -8.03 -7.73
CA PRO A 32 -5.89 -7.93 -8.59
C PRO A 32 -7.04 -7.11 -7.98
N THR A 33 -7.24 -7.22 -6.67
CA THR A 33 -8.25 -6.42 -5.95
C THR A 33 -7.94 -4.93 -6.04
N GLU A 34 -6.69 -4.55 -5.79
CA GLU A 34 -6.27 -3.16 -5.87
C GLU A 34 -6.40 -2.61 -7.30
N ARG A 35 -6.06 -3.40 -8.29
CA ARG A 35 -6.21 -3.02 -9.69
C ARG A 35 -7.67 -2.80 -10.07
N ALA A 36 -8.55 -3.69 -9.62
CA ALA A 36 -9.98 -3.57 -9.90
C ALA A 36 -10.58 -2.30 -9.28
N GLN A 37 -10.15 -1.96 -8.06
CA GLN A 37 -10.67 -0.80 -7.34
C GLN A 37 -10.11 0.52 -7.83
N CYS A 38 -8.86 0.55 -8.24
CA CYS A 38 -8.18 1.79 -8.66
C CYS A 38 -8.24 2.05 -10.15
N GLY A 39 -8.32 1.01 -10.98
CA GLY A 39 -8.17 1.16 -12.43
C GLY A 39 -6.84 1.83 -12.75
N ASP A 40 -6.88 2.85 -13.60
CA ASP A 40 -5.70 3.62 -14.00
C ASP A 40 -5.59 4.95 -13.25
N ASN A 41 -6.32 5.11 -12.15
CA ASN A 41 -6.31 6.35 -11.38
C ASN A 41 -4.99 6.47 -10.60
N ALA A 42 -4.11 7.34 -11.06
CA ALA A 42 -2.77 7.50 -10.50
C ALA A 42 -2.79 7.91 -9.01
N ALA A 43 -3.73 8.78 -8.62
CA ALA A 43 -3.83 9.23 -7.24
C ALA A 43 -4.23 8.09 -6.30
N ARG A 44 -5.19 7.25 -6.72
CA ARG A 44 -5.60 6.08 -5.94
C ARG A 44 -4.49 5.04 -5.84
N LEU A 45 -3.80 4.78 -6.94
CA LEU A 45 -2.67 3.86 -6.96
C LEU A 45 -1.52 4.38 -6.10
N ALA A 46 -1.24 5.68 -6.16
CA ALA A 46 -0.21 6.32 -5.34
C ALA A 46 -0.53 6.19 -3.85
N ALA A 47 -1.78 6.39 -3.46
CA ALA A 47 -2.19 6.22 -2.05
C ALA A 47 -1.98 4.80 -1.57
N ARG A 48 -2.30 3.79 -2.40
CA ARG A 48 -2.06 2.39 -2.05
C ARG A 48 -0.57 2.06 -2.00
N PHE A 49 0.21 2.60 -2.92
CA PHE A 49 1.66 2.45 -2.89
C PHE A 49 2.24 3.02 -1.58
N ALA A 50 1.80 4.21 -1.19
CA ALA A 50 2.21 4.84 0.06
C ALA A 50 1.80 3.99 1.28
N ALA A 51 0.62 3.38 1.25
CA ALA A 51 0.17 2.49 2.34
C ALA A 51 1.07 1.27 2.50
N LYS A 52 1.53 0.70 1.39
CA LYS A 52 2.45 -0.45 1.42
C LYS A 52 3.79 -0.07 2.04
N GLU A 53 4.33 1.08 1.64
CA GLU A 53 5.57 1.61 2.23
C GLU A 53 5.39 1.91 3.72
N ALA A 54 4.28 2.55 4.09
CA ALA A 54 3.98 2.87 5.49
C ALA A 54 3.86 1.61 6.34
N ALA A 55 3.16 0.59 5.83
CA ALA A 55 3.03 -0.69 6.54
C ALA A 55 4.37 -1.39 6.72
N ALA A 56 5.22 -1.39 5.70
CA ALA A 56 6.55 -1.97 5.78
C ALA A 56 7.41 -1.24 6.81
N LYS A 57 7.29 0.08 6.93
CA LYS A 57 7.95 0.86 7.97
C LYS A 57 7.45 0.46 9.36
N ALA A 58 6.13 0.32 9.52
CA ALA A 58 5.56 -0.12 10.79
C ALA A 58 6.05 -1.51 11.19
N LEU A 59 6.22 -2.42 10.21
CA LEU A 59 6.77 -3.75 10.44
C LEU A 59 8.28 -3.71 10.75
N GLY A 60 8.96 -2.62 10.45
CA GLY A 60 10.37 -2.46 10.69
C GLY A 60 11.28 -3.16 9.68
N THR A 61 10.73 -3.65 8.58
CA THR A 61 11.48 -4.40 7.56
C THR A 61 11.82 -3.56 6.33
N GLY A 62 10.98 -2.56 6.02
CA GLY A 62 10.98 -1.98 4.69
C GLY A 62 10.56 -3.00 3.64
N ILE A 63 10.53 -2.58 2.38
CA ILE A 63 10.25 -3.48 1.25
C ILE A 63 11.54 -4.23 0.89
N GLY A 64 11.40 -5.50 0.60
CA GLY A 64 12.51 -6.41 0.27
C GLY A 64 12.19 -7.79 0.81
N VAL A 65 12.38 -8.00 2.10
CA VAL A 65 11.94 -9.21 2.81
C VAL A 65 10.42 -9.33 2.71
N VAL A 66 9.73 -8.21 2.94
CA VAL A 66 8.29 -8.09 2.71
C VAL A 66 8.09 -7.54 1.30
N ARG A 67 7.28 -8.23 0.50
CA ARG A 67 7.04 -7.83 -0.89
C ARG A 67 5.83 -6.91 -0.98
N TRP A 68 5.76 -6.15 -2.08
CA TRP A 68 4.62 -5.26 -2.36
C TRP A 68 3.28 -5.99 -2.29
N LEU A 69 3.20 -7.19 -2.87
CA LEU A 69 1.95 -7.97 -2.93
C LEU A 69 1.57 -8.59 -1.58
N ASP A 70 2.48 -8.60 -0.61
CA ASP A 70 2.18 -9.10 0.74
C ASP A 70 1.34 -8.10 1.55
N ILE A 71 1.27 -6.86 1.11
CA ILE A 71 0.50 -5.80 1.76
C ILE A 71 -0.58 -5.34 0.80
N GLU A 72 -1.83 -5.56 1.17
CA GLU A 72 -2.97 -5.25 0.30
C GLU A 72 -3.90 -4.26 0.96
N VAL A 73 -4.34 -3.25 0.20
CA VAL A 73 -5.34 -2.28 0.64
C VAL A 73 -6.63 -2.52 -0.13
N ASP A 74 -7.67 -2.89 0.60
CA ASP A 74 -9.00 -3.16 0.07
C ASP A 74 -9.94 -2.06 0.55
N SER A 75 -10.59 -1.35 -0.38
CA SER A 75 -11.49 -0.25 -0.03
C SER A 75 -12.86 -0.70 0.45
N GLY A 76 -13.23 -1.96 0.29
CA GLY A 76 -14.54 -2.44 0.74
C GLY A 76 -15.72 -1.76 0.06
N GLU A 77 -16.94 -2.16 0.42
CA GLU A 77 -18.17 -1.61 -0.16
C GLU A 77 -18.48 -0.19 0.31
N ASP A 78 -18.06 0.12 1.55
CA ASP A 78 -18.25 1.45 2.14
C ASP A 78 -17.19 2.47 1.70
N GLY A 79 -16.19 2.04 0.93
CA GLY A 79 -15.07 2.87 0.50
C GLY A 79 -14.01 3.08 1.55
N GLU A 80 -14.18 2.55 2.75
CA GLU A 80 -13.18 2.65 3.81
C GLU A 80 -12.02 1.68 3.53
N PRO A 81 -10.75 2.15 3.63
CA PRO A 81 -9.62 1.27 3.36
C PRO A 81 -9.38 0.30 4.51
N HIS A 82 -9.09 -0.94 4.15
CA HIS A 82 -8.70 -2.00 5.08
C HIS A 82 -7.38 -2.60 4.65
N LEU A 83 -6.50 -2.86 5.61
CA LEU A 83 -5.19 -3.42 5.35
C LEU A 83 -5.22 -4.93 5.57
N HIS A 84 -4.81 -5.68 4.57
CA HIS A 84 -4.66 -7.13 4.64
C HIS A 84 -3.21 -7.51 4.44
N LEU A 85 -2.64 -8.28 5.37
CA LEU A 85 -1.27 -8.75 5.28
C LEU A 85 -1.26 -10.23 4.87
N HIS A 86 -0.34 -10.55 3.97
CA HIS A 86 -0.14 -11.90 3.44
C HIS A 86 1.34 -12.30 3.57
N GLY A 87 1.63 -13.57 3.44
CA GLY A 87 3.00 -14.07 3.33
C GLY A 87 3.94 -13.58 4.41
N ALA A 88 5.09 -13.06 4.00
CA ALA A 88 6.13 -12.58 4.90
C ALA A 88 5.67 -11.41 5.77
N ALA A 89 4.79 -10.55 5.27
CA ALA A 89 4.25 -9.43 6.05
C ALA A 89 3.37 -9.95 7.19
N ALA A 90 2.52 -10.93 6.93
CA ALA A 90 1.69 -11.54 7.96
C ALA A 90 2.54 -12.25 9.01
N ALA A 91 3.56 -12.97 8.60
CA ALA A 91 4.48 -13.65 9.50
C ALA A 91 5.23 -12.66 10.41
N ARG A 92 5.71 -11.56 9.84
CA ARG A 92 6.40 -10.52 10.61
C ARG A 92 5.47 -9.87 11.64
N ALA A 93 4.23 -9.57 11.25
CA ALA A 93 3.24 -9.01 12.16
C ALA A 93 2.96 -9.96 13.32
N ALA A 94 2.82 -11.25 13.06
CA ALA A 94 2.63 -12.27 14.08
C ALA A 94 3.81 -12.32 15.05
N ASP A 95 5.04 -12.28 14.54
CA ASP A 95 6.26 -12.28 15.36
C ASP A 95 6.32 -11.06 16.28
N LEU A 96 5.80 -9.92 15.83
CA LEU A 96 5.75 -8.69 16.63
C LEU A 96 4.54 -8.64 17.56
N GLY A 97 3.63 -9.60 17.46
CA GLY A 97 2.39 -9.60 18.27
C GLY A 97 1.37 -8.58 17.82
N LEU A 98 1.42 -8.15 16.56
CA LEU A 98 0.50 -7.17 15.99
C LEU A 98 -0.68 -7.88 15.34
N GLU A 99 -1.87 -7.69 15.89
CA GLU A 99 -3.10 -8.37 15.44
C GLU A 99 -4.07 -7.45 14.73
N THR A 100 -4.05 -6.16 15.06
CA THR A 100 -5.01 -5.18 14.54
C THR A 100 -4.28 -4.10 13.77
N TRP A 101 -4.78 -3.81 12.57
CA TRP A 101 -4.20 -2.81 11.68
C TRP A 101 -5.24 -1.78 11.29
N GLN A 102 -4.83 -0.53 11.27
CA GLN A 102 -5.66 0.57 10.77
C GLN A 102 -4.86 1.34 9.73
N VAL A 103 -5.53 1.82 8.71
CA VAL A 103 -4.91 2.61 7.65
C VAL A 103 -5.77 3.80 7.32
N SER A 104 -5.11 4.94 7.10
CA SER A 104 -5.75 6.16 6.63
C SER A 104 -5.01 6.65 5.39
N LEU A 105 -5.76 7.00 4.36
CA LEU A 105 -5.22 7.50 3.09
C LEU A 105 -5.70 8.92 2.86
N SER A 106 -4.83 9.74 2.29
CA SER A 106 -5.18 11.08 1.87
C SER A 106 -4.43 11.42 0.60
N HIS A 107 -5.07 12.19 -0.28
CA HIS A 107 -4.37 12.67 -1.47
C HIS A 107 -4.87 14.02 -1.91
N THR A 108 -3.97 14.75 -2.54
CA THR A 108 -4.26 15.95 -3.30
C THR A 108 -4.01 15.64 -4.78
N ARG A 109 -4.04 16.65 -5.61
CA ARG A 109 -3.69 16.49 -7.03
C ARG A 109 -2.25 16.02 -7.20
N GLU A 110 -1.34 16.48 -6.35
CA GLU A 110 0.10 16.28 -6.50
C GLU A 110 0.69 15.21 -5.60
N HIS A 111 0.08 14.97 -4.44
CA HIS A 111 0.64 14.08 -3.41
C HIS A 111 -0.39 13.09 -2.90
N ALA A 112 0.09 11.93 -2.51
CA ALA A 112 -0.68 10.94 -1.77
C ALA A 112 0.07 10.57 -0.50
N MET A 113 -0.67 10.34 0.58
CA MET A 113 -0.12 10.01 1.87
C MET A 113 -0.88 8.85 2.49
N ALA A 114 -0.17 8.00 3.20
CA ALA A 114 -0.76 6.93 3.99
C ALA A 114 -0.20 6.97 5.41
N PHE A 115 -1.08 6.70 6.35
CA PHE A 115 -0.73 6.54 7.76
C PHE A 115 -1.24 5.18 8.23
N VAL A 116 -0.36 4.36 8.77
CA VAL A 116 -0.66 3.00 9.22
C VAL A 116 -0.36 2.85 10.71
#